data_47dffc986d6f69bf65bf390c08740dc5
#
_entry.id   47dffc986d6f69bf65bf390c08740dc5
#
_cell.length_a   1.000
_cell.length_b   1.000
_cell.length_c   1.000
_cell.angle_alpha   90.00
_cell.angle_beta   90.00
_cell.angle_gamma   90.00
#
_symmetry.space_group_name_H-M   'P 1'
#
loop_
_entity.id
_entity.type
_entity.pdbx_description
1 polymer ?
#
loop_
_entity_poly.entity_id
_entity_poly.type
_entity_poly.pdbx_seq_one_letter_code
_entity_poly.pdbx_strand_id
1 'polypeptide(L)'
;MPDQPLIVSPTVLDQLAALRSAPKFQVAELYPGAPTEEIRKSAELSVNKMLDRLRSGLSHSPQKSYVLSEFLEMLKAFEGEDTEERERACTYCEDVVDLLGIESSDGVLNTWLYGFDPER
;
A
#
# COMPACT_ATOMS: atom_id res chain seq x y z
N MET A 1 9.88 12.70 -14.75
CA MET A 1 9.88 13.14 -13.34
C MET A 1 11.09 12.58 -12.64
N PRO A 2 11.83 13.38 -11.89
CA PRO A 2 12.92 12.82 -11.10
C PRO A 2 12.39 11.88 -10.01
N ASP A 3 13.10 10.81 -9.77
CA ASP A 3 12.79 9.89 -8.70
C ASP A 3 13.10 10.53 -7.35
N GLN A 4 12.48 10.06 -6.29
CA GLN A 4 12.76 10.51 -4.94
C GLN A 4 13.60 9.43 -4.23
N PRO A 5 14.84 9.73 -3.82
CA PRO A 5 15.60 8.80 -2.99
C PRO A 5 15.00 8.74 -1.58
N LEU A 6 15.01 7.56 -0.97
CA LEU A 6 14.42 7.33 0.33
C LEU A 6 15.49 6.97 1.35
N ILE A 7 15.31 7.42 2.59
CA ILE A 7 16.16 7.04 3.71
C ILE A 7 15.52 5.84 4.39
N VAL A 8 16.18 4.69 4.32
CA VAL A 8 15.66 3.43 4.86
C VAL A 8 16.47 3.12 6.14
N SER A 9 15.97 3.62 7.26
CA SER A 9 16.56 3.40 8.57
C SER A 9 16.03 2.12 9.22
N PRO A 10 16.68 1.60 10.27
CA PRO A 10 16.10 0.51 11.06
C PRO A 10 14.71 0.84 11.62
N THR A 11 14.47 2.11 11.99
CA THR A 11 13.16 2.55 12.45
C THR A 11 12.10 2.39 11.38
N VAL A 12 12.39 2.75 10.13
CA VAL A 12 11.48 2.58 9.00
C VAL A 12 11.17 1.09 8.79
N LEU A 13 12.18 0.24 8.83
CA LEU A 13 11.98 -1.21 8.67
C LEU A 13 11.12 -1.78 9.81
N ASP A 14 11.32 -1.31 11.04
CA ASP A 14 10.50 -1.71 12.19
C ASP A 14 9.05 -1.25 12.03
N GLN A 15 8.84 -0.05 11.50
CA GLN A 15 7.50 0.45 11.22
C GLN A 15 6.79 -0.35 10.13
N LEU A 16 7.51 -0.76 9.09
CA LEU A 16 6.97 -1.66 8.06
C LEU A 16 6.60 -3.01 8.67
N ALA A 17 7.43 -3.52 9.57
CA ALA A 17 7.16 -4.78 10.27
C ALA A 17 5.91 -4.67 11.15
N ALA A 18 5.72 -3.55 11.84
CA ALA A 18 4.54 -3.31 12.66
C ALA A 18 3.28 -3.24 11.79
N LEU A 19 3.35 -2.57 10.65
CA LEU A 19 2.25 -2.49 9.69
C LEU A 19 1.91 -3.88 9.14
N ARG A 20 2.92 -4.68 8.84
CA ARG A 20 2.76 -6.05 8.37
C ARG A 20 2.05 -6.93 9.39
N SER A 21 2.35 -6.75 10.68
CA SER A 21 1.76 -7.54 11.76
C SER A 21 0.36 -7.07 12.18
N ALA A 22 -0.02 -5.85 11.84
CA ALA A 22 -1.33 -5.32 12.20
C ALA A 22 -2.45 -6.03 11.43
N PRO A 23 -3.58 -6.31 12.09
CA PRO A 23 -4.75 -6.86 11.40
C PRO A 23 -5.25 -5.90 10.31
N LYS A 24 -5.69 -6.47 9.20
CA LYS A 24 -6.14 -5.68 8.05
C LYS A 24 -7.50 -6.12 7.56
N PHE A 25 -8.21 -5.19 6.93
CA PHE A 25 -9.54 -5.45 6.34
C PHE A 25 -10.56 -5.91 7.37
N GLN A 26 -10.35 -5.53 8.62
CA GLN A 26 -11.33 -5.71 9.70
C GLN A 26 -12.18 -4.46 9.84
N VAL A 27 -13.31 -4.58 10.52
CA VAL A 27 -14.19 -3.44 10.81
C VAL A 27 -13.38 -2.33 11.47
N ALA A 28 -13.51 -1.13 10.94
CA ALA A 28 -12.88 0.07 11.46
C ALA A 28 -13.82 1.25 11.22
N GLU A 29 -13.47 2.42 11.77
CA GLU A 29 -14.25 3.62 11.52
C GLU A 29 -14.34 3.88 10.01
N LEU A 30 -15.55 4.09 9.50
CA LEU A 30 -15.85 4.33 8.09
C LEU A 30 -15.53 3.14 7.15
N TYR A 31 -15.19 1.98 7.70
CA TYR A 31 -14.96 0.78 6.91
C TYR A 31 -15.70 -0.41 7.55
N PRO A 32 -16.62 -1.07 6.83
CA PRO A 32 -17.44 -2.14 7.40
C PRO A 32 -16.71 -3.47 7.56
N GLY A 33 -15.46 -3.58 7.13
CA GLY A 33 -14.73 -4.83 7.05
C GLY A 33 -14.99 -5.56 5.74
N ALA A 34 -14.14 -6.53 5.41
CA ALA A 34 -14.33 -7.34 4.21
C ALA A 34 -15.64 -8.17 4.33
N PRO A 35 -16.33 -8.43 3.22
CA PRO A 35 -17.62 -9.12 3.25
C PRO A 35 -17.59 -10.52 3.86
N THR A 36 -16.47 -11.23 3.72
CA THR A 36 -16.28 -12.56 4.28
C THR A 36 -14.89 -12.69 4.86
N GLU A 37 -14.69 -13.66 5.77
CA GLU A 37 -13.37 -13.94 6.33
C GLU A 37 -12.40 -14.44 5.26
N GLU A 38 -12.89 -15.17 4.28
CA GLU A 38 -12.07 -15.63 3.15
C GLU A 38 -11.51 -14.46 2.34
N ILE A 39 -12.37 -13.48 2.02
CA ILE A 39 -11.94 -12.27 1.31
C ILE A 39 -10.97 -11.47 2.18
N ARG A 40 -11.26 -11.34 3.47
CA ARG A 40 -10.39 -10.62 4.40
C ARG A 40 -8.99 -11.21 4.41
N LYS A 41 -8.88 -12.54 4.55
CA LYS A 41 -7.57 -13.22 4.60
C LYS A 41 -6.81 -13.07 3.29
N SER A 42 -7.50 -13.19 2.16
CA SER A 42 -6.88 -13.04 0.85
C SER A 42 -6.36 -11.61 0.64
N ALA A 43 -7.16 -10.62 1.02
CA ALA A 43 -6.79 -9.21 0.92
C ALA A 43 -5.60 -8.88 1.84
N GLU A 44 -5.64 -9.33 3.08
CA GLU A 44 -4.55 -9.14 4.04
C GLU A 44 -3.25 -9.78 3.52
N LEU A 45 -3.33 -10.98 2.97
CA LEU A 45 -2.17 -11.67 2.40
C LEU A 45 -1.54 -10.86 1.27
N SER A 46 -2.34 -10.28 0.39
CA SER A 46 -1.85 -9.47 -0.73
C SER A 46 -1.07 -8.25 -0.24
N VAL A 47 -1.63 -7.52 0.73
CA VAL A 47 -0.95 -6.36 1.32
C VAL A 47 0.31 -6.79 2.07
N ASN A 48 0.24 -7.85 2.84
CA ASN A 48 1.39 -8.34 3.62
C ASN A 48 2.53 -8.79 2.71
N LYS A 49 2.25 -9.43 1.58
CA LYS A 49 3.27 -9.79 0.59
C LYS A 49 3.98 -8.55 0.04
N MET A 50 3.23 -7.50 -0.25
CA MET A 50 3.82 -6.22 -0.67
C MET A 50 4.75 -5.68 0.40
N LEU A 51 4.31 -5.67 1.66
CA LEU A 51 5.13 -5.17 2.78
C LEU A 51 6.40 -6.00 2.95
N ASP A 52 6.31 -7.32 2.78
CA ASP A 52 7.49 -8.20 2.84
C ASP A 52 8.47 -7.87 1.71
N ARG A 53 7.97 -7.64 0.49
CA ARG A 53 8.83 -7.25 -0.64
C ARG A 53 9.49 -5.89 -0.41
N LEU A 54 8.76 -4.93 0.14
CA LEU A 54 9.33 -3.61 0.46
C LEU A 54 10.44 -3.73 1.50
N ARG A 55 10.22 -4.52 2.55
CA ARG A 55 11.24 -4.71 3.59
C ARG A 55 12.52 -5.34 3.05
N SER A 56 12.40 -6.29 2.14
CA SER A 56 13.57 -6.97 1.58
C SER A 56 14.21 -6.20 0.42
N GLY A 57 13.44 -5.40 -0.32
CA GLY A 57 13.91 -4.74 -1.54
C GLY A 57 14.41 -3.31 -1.36
N LEU A 58 13.95 -2.60 -0.34
CA LEU A 58 14.31 -1.18 -0.15
C LEU A 58 15.80 -0.95 0.09
N SER A 59 16.52 -1.92 0.66
CA SER A 59 17.96 -1.80 0.84
C SER A 59 18.72 -1.75 -0.49
N HIS A 60 18.15 -2.34 -1.53
CA HIS A 60 18.74 -2.35 -2.87
C HIS A 60 18.16 -1.27 -3.78
N SER A 61 16.93 -0.87 -3.54
CA SER A 61 16.21 0.11 -4.36
C SER A 61 15.47 1.11 -3.48
N PRO A 62 16.22 1.98 -2.76
CA PRO A 62 15.61 2.93 -1.82
C PRO A 62 15.04 4.16 -2.55
N GLN A 63 14.07 3.95 -3.40
CA GLN A 63 13.54 4.97 -4.30
C GLN A 63 12.02 4.90 -4.39
N LYS A 64 11.40 6.06 -4.55
CA LYS A 64 9.96 6.18 -4.72
C LYS A 64 9.43 5.31 -5.86
N SER A 65 10.11 5.30 -7.00
CA SER A 65 9.68 4.52 -8.17
C SER A 65 9.54 3.04 -7.87
N TYR A 66 10.46 2.48 -7.09
CA TYR A 66 10.37 1.09 -6.65
C TYR A 66 9.11 0.86 -5.81
N VAL A 67 8.85 1.73 -4.84
CA VAL A 67 7.69 1.61 -3.95
C VAL A 67 6.39 1.70 -4.75
N LEU A 68 6.29 2.65 -5.66
CA LEU A 68 5.08 2.81 -6.48
C LEU A 68 4.85 1.59 -7.38
N SER A 69 5.92 0.99 -7.92
CA SER A 69 5.81 -0.23 -8.72
C SER A 69 5.28 -1.41 -7.90
N GLU A 70 5.69 -1.52 -6.64
CA GLU A 70 5.21 -2.55 -5.72
C GLU A 70 3.73 -2.32 -5.35
N PHE A 71 3.31 -1.06 -5.19
CA PHE A 71 1.90 -0.75 -4.99
C PHE A 71 1.05 -1.23 -6.16
N LEU A 72 1.45 -0.91 -7.38
CA LEU A 72 0.69 -1.31 -8.57
C LEU A 72 0.63 -2.83 -8.74
N GLU A 73 1.71 -3.52 -8.43
CA GLU A 73 1.73 -4.98 -8.49
C GLU A 73 0.74 -5.59 -7.46
N MET A 74 0.74 -5.08 -6.24
CA MET A 74 -0.19 -5.53 -5.20
C MET A 74 -1.64 -5.22 -5.58
N LEU A 75 -1.90 -4.01 -6.09
CA LEU A 75 -3.27 -3.55 -6.40
C LEU A 75 -3.93 -4.38 -7.50
N LYS A 76 -3.16 -5.09 -8.33
CA LYS A 76 -3.74 -6.02 -9.32
C LYS A 76 -4.65 -7.06 -8.68
N ALA A 77 -4.34 -7.47 -7.44
CA ALA A 77 -5.15 -8.44 -6.70
C ALA A 77 -6.53 -7.89 -6.33
N PHE A 78 -6.71 -6.57 -6.38
CA PHE A 78 -7.96 -5.91 -5.98
C PHE A 78 -8.81 -5.42 -7.15
N GLU A 79 -8.40 -5.67 -8.39
CA GLU A 79 -9.12 -5.18 -9.57
C GLU A 79 -10.55 -5.70 -9.67
N GLY A 80 -10.80 -6.91 -9.17
CA GLY A 80 -12.13 -7.53 -9.16
C GLY A 80 -12.89 -7.35 -7.86
N GLU A 81 -12.35 -6.63 -6.89
CA GLU A 81 -12.97 -6.46 -5.59
C GLU A 81 -13.90 -5.24 -5.57
N ASP A 82 -14.75 -5.18 -4.53
CA ASP A 82 -15.65 -4.05 -4.33
C ASP A 82 -14.86 -2.76 -4.04
N THR A 83 -15.51 -1.63 -4.27
CA THR A 83 -14.92 -0.30 -4.07
C THR A 83 -14.35 -0.14 -2.67
N GLU A 84 -15.02 -0.65 -1.65
CA GLU A 84 -14.59 -0.51 -0.26
C GLU A 84 -13.24 -1.18 -0.01
N GLU A 85 -13.03 -2.41 -0.53
CA GLU A 85 -11.74 -3.10 -0.40
C GLU A 85 -10.66 -2.43 -1.23
N ARG A 86 -11.01 -1.93 -2.41
CA ARG A 86 -10.08 -1.19 -3.27
C ARG A 86 -9.60 0.10 -2.60
N GLU A 87 -10.51 0.85 -2.01
CA GLU A 87 -10.17 2.07 -1.25
C GLU A 87 -9.31 1.73 -0.03
N ARG A 88 -9.65 0.65 0.67
CA ARG A 88 -8.90 0.24 1.85
C ARG A 88 -7.48 -0.19 1.49
N ALA A 89 -7.29 -0.90 0.39
CA ALA A 89 -5.96 -1.26 -0.10
C ALA A 89 -5.13 0.00 -0.38
N CYS A 90 -5.72 1.02 -1.00
CA CYS A 90 -5.05 2.30 -1.22
C CYS A 90 -4.70 3.01 0.09
N THR A 91 -5.54 2.89 1.12
CA THR A 91 -5.24 3.44 2.45
C THR A 91 -3.97 2.83 3.03
N TYR A 92 -3.78 1.53 2.90
CA TYR A 92 -2.53 0.90 3.34
C TYR A 92 -1.32 1.38 2.54
N CYS A 93 -1.48 1.62 1.24
CA CYS A 93 -0.40 2.23 0.44
C CYS A 93 -0.07 3.64 0.93
N GLU A 94 -1.07 4.43 1.29
CA GLU A 94 -0.86 5.77 1.83
C GLU A 94 -0.14 5.74 3.18
N ASP A 95 -0.43 4.76 4.03
CA ASP A 95 0.30 4.55 5.28
C ASP A 95 1.79 4.34 4.99
N VAL A 96 2.11 3.55 3.96
CA VAL A 96 3.51 3.33 3.54
C VAL A 96 4.12 4.62 3.00
N VAL A 97 3.39 5.39 2.21
CA VAL A 97 3.85 6.69 1.69
C VAL A 97 4.26 7.60 2.85
N ASP A 98 3.41 7.72 3.86
CA ASP A 98 3.67 8.56 5.03
C ASP A 98 4.89 8.06 5.82
N LEU A 99 4.95 6.76 6.04
CA LEU A 99 6.00 6.12 6.82
C LEU A 99 7.38 6.30 6.16
N LEU A 100 7.43 6.24 4.83
CA LEU A 100 8.68 6.36 4.07
C LEU A 100 9.05 7.82 3.76
N GLY A 101 8.21 8.79 4.11
CA GLY A 101 8.46 10.18 3.80
C GLY A 101 8.36 10.51 2.32
N ILE A 102 7.55 9.76 1.58
CA ILE A 102 7.30 10.02 0.17
C ILE A 102 6.37 11.24 0.07
N GLU A 103 6.79 12.25 -0.69
CA GLU A 103 6.04 13.51 -0.78
C GLU A 103 4.70 13.35 -1.49
N SER A 104 4.66 12.52 -2.52
CA SER A 104 3.45 12.30 -3.31
C SER A 104 3.55 10.98 -4.07
N SER A 105 2.43 10.28 -4.19
CA SER A 105 2.34 9.10 -5.05
C SER A 105 2.22 9.46 -6.55
N ASP A 106 2.34 10.74 -6.91
CA ASP A 106 2.21 11.26 -8.27
C ASP A 106 0.87 10.90 -8.92
N GLY A 107 -0.18 10.77 -8.10
CA GLY A 107 -1.51 10.44 -8.58
C GLY A 107 -1.71 8.97 -8.94
N VAL A 108 -0.72 8.10 -8.69
CA VAL A 108 -0.78 6.68 -9.04
C VAL A 108 -1.96 5.99 -8.36
N LEU A 109 -2.17 6.22 -7.06
CA LEU A 109 -3.25 5.59 -6.32
C LEU A 109 -4.62 6.10 -6.78
N ASN A 110 -4.78 7.40 -6.97
CA ASN A 110 -6.03 7.99 -7.43
C ASN A 110 -6.36 7.52 -8.85
N THR A 111 -5.36 7.47 -9.73
CA THR A 111 -5.55 7.01 -11.11
C THR A 111 -6.00 5.54 -11.13
N TRP A 112 -5.39 4.70 -10.29
CA TRP A 112 -5.79 3.31 -10.20
C TRP A 112 -7.23 3.16 -9.67
N LEU A 113 -7.58 3.92 -8.62
CA LEU A 113 -8.86 3.78 -7.93
C LEU A 113 -10.03 4.37 -8.74
N TYR A 114 -9.83 5.55 -9.34
CA TYR A 114 -10.88 6.30 -10.02
C TYR A 114 -10.79 6.30 -11.54
N GLY A 115 -9.69 5.84 -12.11
CA GLY A 115 -9.41 5.94 -13.54
C GLY A 115 -8.79 7.27 -13.94
N PHE A 116 -8.67 8.22 -13.00
CA PHE A 116 -8.05 9.54 -13.21
C PHE A 116 -7.61 10.12 -11.87
N ASP A 117 -6.75 11.13 -11.90
CA ASP A 117 -6.32 11.81 -10.67
C ASP A 117 -7.17 13.09 -10.51
N PRO A 118 -8.12 13.12 -9.54
CA PRO A 118 -9.00 14.29 -9.35
C PRO A 118 -8.27 15.53 -8.81
N GLU A 119 -7.00 15.39 -8.38
CA GLU A 119 -6.19 16.51 -7.88
C GLU A 119 -5.36 17.19 -8.95
N ARG A 120 -5.49 16.74 -10.17
CA ARG A 120 -4.81 17.35 -11.31
C ARG A 120 -5.69 18.32 -12.07
#